data_5b568b5febc7141fb158683980ff6196
#
_entry.id   5b568b5febc7141fb158683980ff6196
#
_cell.length_a   1.000
_cell.length_b   1.000
_cell.length_c   1.000
_cell.angle_alpha   90.00
_cell.angle_beta   90.00
_cell.angle_gamma   90.00
#
_symmetry.space_group_name_H-M   'P 1'
#
loop_
_entity.id
_entity.type
_entity.pdbx_description
1 polymer ?
#
loop_
_entity_poly.entity_id
_entity_poly.type
_entity_poly.pdbx_seq_one_letter_code
_entity_poly.pdbx_strand_id
1 'polypeptide(L)'
;MSARRPLLIFPCNGNGLEALDCLGDEFECIGFVDDTPEKQRAGAYGLRVLPRSALGELRDASVLAVPGGPASYQARRQVIEGLGIAPQRFATVIHPGAHVAKLARLGRNVLVMAGAVITSNAVIGDHVCVLPNTVIHHDVTVGSFSLIGANVAIAGSVRIGENCYVGSGTNVKNGLAVGARALIGLGSNVTRDVPEGAVVAGNPARPIAARH
;
A
#
# COMPACT_ATOMS: atom_id res chain seq x y z
N MET A 1 13.73 18.34 20.46
CA MET A 1 13.20 17.39 19.47
C MET A 1 12.03 16.68 20.15
N SER A 2 10.84 16.64 19.56
CA SER A 2 9.74 15.86 20.13
C SER A 2 10.09 14.37 20.05
N ALA A 3 9.65 13.58 21.04
CA ALA A 3 9.84 12.13 20.99
C ALA A 3 9.12 11.57 19.75
N ARG A 4 9.78 10.65 19.04
CA ARG A 4 9.17 9.93 17.91
C ARG A 4 7.98 9.11 18.41
N ARG A 5 6.95 9.02 17.58
CA ARG A 5 5.75 8.23 17.88
C ARG A 5 6.05 6.73 17.73
N PRO A 6 5.72 5.88 18.72
CA PRO A 6 5.93 4.44 18.59
C PRO A 6 5.04 3.85 17.50
N LEU A 7 5.62 3.00 16.65
CA LEU A 7 4.96 2.35 15.53
C LEU A 7 5.18 0.84 15.55
N LEU A 8 4.11 0.09 15.38
CA LEU A 8 4.12 -1.33 15.06
C LEU A 8 3.84 -1.52 13.57
N ILE A 9 4.60 -2.39 12.90
CA ILE A 9 4.42 -2.70 11.48
C ILE A 9 3.87 -4.12 11.34
N PHE A 10 2.80 -4.29 10.59
CA PHE A 10 2.16 -5.57 10.29
C PHE A 10 2.00 -5.80 8.78
N PRO A 11 2.32 -6.99 8.27
CA PRO A 11 3.07 -8.07 8.90
C PRO A 11 4.59 -7.88 8.74
N CYS A 12 5.38 -8.78 9.33
CA CYS A 12 6.81 -8.90 9.07
C CYS A 12 7.04 -9.62 7.74
N ASN A 13 6.93 -8.87 6.62
CA ASN A 13 7.09 -9.32 5.24
C ASN A 13 7.88 -8.29 4.43
N GLY A 14 8.07 -8.52 3.12
CA GLY A 14 8.81 -7.60 2.26
C GLY A 14 8.37 -6.14 2.38
N ASN A 15 7.06 -5.84 2.20
CA ASN A 15 6.55 -4.47 2.33
C ASN A 15 6.74 -3.90 3.74
N GLY A 16 6.57 -4.74 4.78
CA GLY A 16 6.79 -4.32 6.17
C GLY A 16 8.25 -4.01 6.45
N LEU A 17 9.17 -4.78 5.91
CA LEU A 17 10.62 -4.55 6.05
C LEU A 17 11.07 -3.28 5.31
N GLU A 18 10.61 -3.09 4.07
CA GLU A 18 10.89 -1.87 3.29
C GLU A 18 10.28 -0.61 3.92
N ALA A 19 9.19 -0.75 4.67
CA ALA A 19 8.58 0.37 5.39
C ALA A 19 9.47 0.97 6.47
N LEU A 20 10.48 0.24 6.98
CA LEU A 20 11.46 0.79 7.95
C LEU A 20 12.21 1.98 7.37
N ASP A 21 12.60 1.92 6.10
CA ASP A 21 13.33 2.99 5.43
C ASP A 21 12.45 4.22 5.17
N CYS A 22 11.11 4.06 5.31
CA CYS A 22 10.15 5.11 5.03
C CYS A 22 9.79 5.98 6.25
N LEU A 23 10.23 5.64 7.47
CA LEU A 23 9.69 6.23 8.71
C LEU A 23 10.05 7.69 8.95
N GLY A 24 11.14 8.18 8.40
CA GLY A 24 11.61 9.56 8.67
C GLY A 24 11.83 9.83 10.16
N ASP A 25 11.52 11.06 10.58
CA ASP A 25 11.70 11.50 11.98
C ASP A 25 10.42 11.45 12.83
N GLU A 26 9.28 11.14 12.21
CA GLU A 26 7.99 11.13 12.91
C GLU A 26 7.79 9.86 13.75
N PHE A 27 8.20 8.70 13.22
CA PHE A 27 7.93 7.41 13.84
C PHE A 27 9.21 6.68 14.24
N GLU A 28 9.11 5.89 15.33
CA GLU A 28 10.07 4.89 15.73
C GLU A 28 9.44 3.51 15.68
N CYS A 29 9.98 2.60 14.87
CA CYS A 29 9.50 1.22 14.84
C CYS A 29 9.91 0.52 16.14
N ILE A 30 8.94 0.13 16.95
CA ILE A 30 9.15 -0.61 18.19
C ILE A 30 9.03 -2.13 18.02
N GLY A 31 8.66 -2.60 16.84
CA GLY A 31 8.58 -4.01 16.50
C GLY A 31 7.65 -4.28 15.31
N PHE A 32 7.75 -5.50 14.82
CA PHE A 32 6.80 -6.06 13.86
C PHE A 32 5.72 -6.86 14.57
N VAL A 33 4.57 -7.00 13.93
CA VAL A 33 3.52 -7.92 14.37
C VAL A 33 3.36 -9.01 13.32
N ASP A 34 3.54 -10.26 13.70
CA ASP A 34 3.38 -11.42 12.81
C ASP A 34 3.18 -12.68 13.68
N ASP A 35 2.18 -13.49 13.37
CA ASP A 35 1.85 -14.67 14.18
C ASP A 35 2.71 -15.91 13.83
N THR A 36 3.65 -15.80 12.88
CA THR A 36 4.56 -16.88 12.50
C THR A 36 5.59 -17.15 13.62
N PRO A 37 5.57 -18.31 14.29
CA PRO A 37 6.44 -18.56 15.44
C PRO A 37 7.93 -18.45 15.14
N GLU A 38 8.35 -18.83 13.92
CA GLU A 38 9.75 -18.76 13.49
C GLU A 38 10.24 -17.30 13.43
N LYS A 39 9.41 -16.40 12.93
CA LYS A 39 9.72 -14.96 12.87
C LYS A 39 9.79 -14.36 14.28
N GLN A 40 8.88 -14.76 15.17
CA GLN A 40 8.88 -14.30 16.56
C GLN A 40 10.16 -14.70 17.30
N ARG A 41 10.67 -15.91 17.05
CA ARG A 41 11.94 -16.38 17.64
C ARG A 41 13.18 -15.69 17.06
N ALA A 42 13.19 -15.47 15.74
CA ALA A 42 14.33 -14.90 15.04
C ALA A 42 14.44 -13.37 15.21
N GLY A 43 13.31 -12.68 15.33
CA GLY A 43 13.25 -11.23 15.15
C GLY A 43 13.50 -10.80 13.70
N ALA A 44 13.58 -9.50 13.46
CA ALA A 44 13.90 -8.94 12.15
C ALA A 44 14.66 -7.62 12.32
N TYR A 45 15.82 -7.48 11.70
CA TYR A 45 16.65 -6.26 11.74
C TYR A 45 16.89 -5.70 13.15
N GLY A 46 17.12 -6.58 14.15
CA GLY A 46 17.31 -6.19 15.54
C GLY A 46 16.03 -5.80 16.27
N LEU A 47 14.87 -5.85 15.60
CA LEU A 47 13.55 -5.58 16.18
C LEU A 47 12.86 -6.88 16.57
N ARG A 48 12.00 -6.79 17.57
CA ARG A 48 11.14 -7.90 17.99
C ARG A 48 10.03 -8.12 16.99
N VAL A 49 9.68 -9.38 16.75
CA VAL A 49 8.45 -9.76 16.07
C VAL A 49 7.47 -10.27 17.14
N LEU A 50 6.35 -9.59 17.28
CA LEU A 50 5.36 -9.79 18.32
C LEU A 50 4.14 -10.53 17.79
N PRO A 51 3.45 -11.31 18.60
CA PRO A 51 2.16 -11.88 18.20
C PRO A 51 1.11 -10.77 18.04
N ARG A 52 0.02 -11.08 17.34
CA ARG A 52 -1.07 -10.13 17.10
C ARG A 52 -1.73 -9.61 18.38
N SER A 53 -1.70 -10.39 19.48
CA SER A 53 -2.17 -9.95 20.81
C SER A 53 -1.50 -8.66 21.29
N ALA A 54 -0.25 -8.41 20.89
CA ALA A 54 0.50 -7.21 21.24
C ALA A 54 -0.20 -5.91 20.78
N LEU A 55 -1.03 -5.98 19.73
CA LEU A 55 -1.84 -4.83 19.28
C LEU A 55 -2.85 -4.35 20.34
N GLY A 56 -3.35 -5.28 21.16
CA GLY A 56 -4.23 -4.99 22.30
C GLY A 56 -3.49 -4.53 23.56
N GLU A 57 -2.24 -4.93 23.72
CA GLU A 57 -1.39 -4.60 24.86
C GLU A 57 -0.71 -3.22 24.68
N LEU A 58 -0.19 -2.94 23.49
CA LEU A 58 0.52 -1.71 23.14
C LEU A 58 -0.43 -0.69 22.48
N ARG A 59 -1.46 -0.28 23.22
CA ARG A 59 -2.56 0.55 22.70
C ARG A 59 -2.13 1.96 22.28
N ASP A 60 -1.08 2.48 22.85
CA ASP A 60 -0.55 3.83 22.54
C ASP A 60 0.33 3.83 21.28
N ALA A 61 0.74 2.66 20.79
CA ALA A 61 1.47 2.57 19.54
C ALA A 61 0.55 2.74 18.35
N SER A 62 1.01 3.53 17.38
CA SER A 62 0.42 3.57 16.03
C SER A 62 0.67 2.25 15.30
N VAL A 63 -0.08 1.97 14.26
CA VAL A 63 0.06 0.74 13.47
C VAL A 63 0.12 1.07 11.99
N LEU A 64 1.09 0.52 11.28
CA LEU A 64 1.15 0.49 9.83
C LEU A 64 0.88 -0.94 9.37
N ALA A 65 -0.27 -1.16 8.73
CA ALA A 65 -0.66 -2.48 8.23
C ALA A 65 -0.51 -2.56 6.71
N VAL A 66 0.46 -3.35 6.23
CA VAL A 66 0.84 -3.46 4.82
C VAL A 66 0.85 -4.91 4.30
N PRO A 67 -0.18 -5.73 4.64
CA PRO A 67 -0.25 -7.10 4.16
C PRO A 67 -0.52 -7.15 2.65
N GLY A 68 -0.22 -8.27 2.02
CA GLY A 68 -0.63 -8.60 0.68
C GLY A 68 0.48 -8.53 -0.36
N GLY A 69 0.17 -9.14 -1.48
CA GLY A 69 0.97 -9.24 -2.70
C GLY A 69 0.07 -9.71 -3.82
N PRO A 70 0.60 -10.01 -5.03
CA PRO A 70 -0.23 -10.34 -6.20
C PRO A 70 -1.14 -11.56 -5.98
N ALA A 71 -0.73 -12.54 -5.17
CA ALA A 71 -1.52 -13.74 -4.90
C ALA A 71 -2.53 -13.56 -3.75
N SER A 72 -2.42 -12.50 -2.95
CA SER A 72 -3.21 -12.34 -1.71
C SER A 72 -3.88 -10.96 -1.56
N TYR A 73 -3.77 -10.09 -2.57
CA TYR A 73 -4.32 -8.73 -2.49
C TYR A 73 -5.83 -8.70 -2.21
N GLN A 74 -6.57 -9.68 -2.69
CA GLN A 74 -8.02 -9.74 -2.49
C GLN A 74 -8.41 -9.93 -1.01
N ALA A 75 -7.59 -10.66 -0.24
CA ALA A 75 -7.81 -10.85 1.18
C ALA A 75 -7.38 -9.65 2.05
N ARG A 76 -6.74 -8.63 1.45
CA ARG A 76 -6.11 -7.51 2.14
C ARG A 76 -7.09 -6.77 3.05
N ARG A 77 -8.30 -6.48 2.56
CA ARG A 77 -9.35 -5.83 3.37
C ARG A 77 -9.65 -6.65 4.63
N GLN A 78 -9.99 -7.93 4.44
CA GLN A 78 -10.34 -8.83 5.55
C GLN A 78 -9.21 -8.96 6.58
N VAL A 79 -7.97 -9.06 6.11
CA VAL A 79 -6.79 -9.16 6.97
C VAL A 79 -6.61 -7.90 7.82
N ILE A 80 -6.73 -6.71 7.23
CA ILE A 80 -6.54 -5.44 7.95
C ILE A 80 -7.69 -5.18 8.93
N GLU A 81 -8.94 -5.35 8.49
CA GLU A 81 -10.12 -5.19 9.35
C GLU A 81 -10.11 -6.20 10.51
N GLY A 82 -9.66 -7.43 10.24
CA GLY A 82 -9.50 -8.48 11.24
C GLY A 82 -8.44 -8.21 12.32
N LEU A 83 -7.64 -7.14 12.22
CA LEU A 83 -6.74 -6.72 13.29
C LEU A 83 -7.49 -6.09 14.47
N GLY A 84 -8.74 -5.65 14.28
CA GLY A 84 -9.55 -5.06 15.35
C GLY A 84 -9.00 -3.74 15.88
N ILE A 85 -8.27 -2.98 15.06
CA ILE A 85 -7.61 -1.73 15.44
C ILE A 85 -8.53 -0.55 15.20
N ALA A 86 -8.63 0.34 16.16
CA ALA A 86 -9.36 1.59 16.01
C ALA A 86 -8.75 2.43 14.86
N PRO A 87 -9.58 3.01 13.96
CA PRO A 87 -9.08 3.73 12.77
C PRO A 87 -8.05 4.82 13.07
N GLN A 88 -8.11 5.44 14.24
CA GLN A 88 -7.22 6.53 14.66
C GLN A 88 -5.79 6.05 14.96
N ARG A 89 -5.61 4.76 15.21
CA ARG A 89 -4.28 4.16 15.43
C ARG A 89 -3.52 3.87 14.16
N PHE A 90 -4.20 3.84 13.01
CA PHE A 90 -3.50 3.62 11.75
C PHE A 90 -2.66 4.83 11.34
N ALA A 91 -1.38 4.59 11.15
CA ALA A 91 -0.41 5.60 10.72
C ALA A 91 -0.34 5.64 9.19
N THR A 92 -0.30 6.85 8.62
CA THR A 92 0.14 7.07 7.25
C THR A 92 1.61 7.41 7.27
N VAL A 93 2.41 6.68 6.50
CA VAL A 93 3.87 6.81 6.46
C VAL A 93 4.29 7.24 5.06
N ILE A 94 5.03 8.32 4.97
CA ILE A 94 5.53 8.89 3.72
C ILE A 94 7.04 8.96 3.81
N HIS A 95 7.73 8.27 2.88
CA HIS A 95 9.18 8.32 2.81
C HIS A 95 9.66 9.77 2.61
N PRO A 96 10.71 10.23 3.32
CA PRO A 96 11.22 11.60 3.17
C PRO A 96 11.59 12.02 1.74
N GLY A 97 11.96 11.07 0.90
CA GLY A 97 12.26 11.27 -0.53
C GLY A 97 11.06 11.10 -1.46
N ALA A 98 9.85 10.95 -0.95
CA ALA A 98 8.63 10.99 -1.75
C ALA A 98 8.11 12.43 -1.87
N HIS A 99 7.41 12.72 -2.98
CA HIS A 99 6.76 14.02 -3.17
C HIS A 99 5.24 13.86 -3.16
N VAL A 100 4.57 14.50 -2.21
CA VAL A 100 3.11 14.56 -2.15
C VAL A 100 2.69 16.02 -2.26
N ALA A 101 1.94 16.36 -3.32
CA ALA A 101 1.48 17.72 -3.55
C ALA A 101 0.52 18.21 -2.45
N LYS A 102 0.53 19.50 -2.15
CA LYS A 102 -0.30 20.10 -1.07
C LYS A 102 -1.81 19.87 -1.23
N LEU A 103 -2.29 19.72 -2.46
CA LEU A 103 -3.70 19.50 -2.77
C LEU A 103 -4.06 18.00 -2.86
N ALA A 104 -3.08 17.11 -2.77
CA ALA A 104 -3.36 15.68 -2.68
C ALA A 104 -3.92 15.33 -1.30
N ARG A 105 -4.81 14.36 -1.26
CA ARG A 105 -5.42 13.84 -0.03
C ARG A 105 -5.09 12.38 0.14
N LEU A 106 -4.54 12.03 1.29
CA LEU A 106 -4.23 10.66 1.68
C LEU A 106 -5.15 10.23 2.82
N GLY A 107 -5.63 9.00 2.73
CA GLY A 107 -6.36 8.34 3.81
C GLY A 107 -5.44 7.87 4.94
N ARG A 108 -5.98 7.00 5.80
CA ARG A 108 -5.25 6.38 6.90
C ARG A 108 -4.54 5.11 6.43
N ASN A 109 -3.47 4.74 7.14
CA ASN A 109 -2.71 3.54 6.83
C ASN A 109 -2.21 3.52 5.37
N VAL A 110 -1.78 4.65 4.87
CA VAL A 110 -1.18 4.78 3.55
C VAL A 110 0.33 4.70 3.69
N LEU A 111 0.98 3.84 2.90
CA LEU A 111 2.42 3.79 2.78
C LEU A 111 2.82 4.38 1.43
N VAL A 112 3.64 5.43 1.45
CA VAL A 112 4.21 6.04 0.23
C VAL A 112 5.73 5.87 0.30
N MET A 113 6.28 5.05 -0.58
CA MET A 113 7.69 4.69 -0.56
C MET A 113 8.57 5.67 -1.33
N ALA A 114 9.88 5.45 -1.27
CA ALA A 114 10.92 6.31 -1.84
C ALA A 114 10.68 6.66 -3.32
N GLY A 115 10.92 7.91 -3.69
CA GLY A 115 10.81 8.38 -5.07
C GLY A 115 9.38 8.40 -5.65
N ALA A 116 8.37 8.02 -4.88
CA ALA A 116 6.99 8.16 -5.34
C ALA A 116 6.58 9.62 -5.45
N VAL A 117 5.81 9.95 -6.50
CA VAL A 117 5.32 11.31 -6.77
C VAL A 117 3.80 11.28 -6.89
N ILE A 118 3.12 11.97 -5.99
CA ILE A 118 1.66 12.14 -6.00
C ILE A 118 1.35 13.60 -6.26
N THR A 119 0.71 13.89 -7.41
CA THR A 119 0.51 15.27 -7.85
C THR A 119 -0.84 15.85 -7.46
N SER A 120 -1.19 17.01 -7.98
CA SER A 120 -2.31 17.85 -7.52
C SER A 120 -3.66 17.14 -7.57
N ASN A 121 -4.48 17.35 -6.55
CA ASN A 121 -5.87 16.84 -6.42
C ASN A 121 -6.00 15.30 -6.40
N ALA A 122 -4.89 14.55 -6.38
CA ALA A 122 -4.97 13.11 -6.24
C ALA A 122 -5.61 12.74 -4.90
N VAL A 123 -6.46 11.72 -4.90
CA VAL A 123 -7.13 11.19 -3.72
C VAL A 123 -6.77 9.72 -3.53
N ILE A 124 -6.06 9.44 -2.48
CA ILE A 124 -5.62 8.07 -2.12
C ILE A 124 -6.46 7.61 -0.92
N GLY A 125 -7.19 6.53 -1.10
CA GLY A 125 -8.03 5.94 -0.07
C GLY A 125 -7.25 5.35 1.11
N ASP A 126 -7.97 4.84 2.09
CA ASP A 126 -7.38 4.20 3.27
C ASP A 126 -6.65 2.90 2.88
N HIS A 127 -5.62 2.54 3.62
CA HIS A 127 -4.92 1.25 3.50
C HIS A 127 -4.25 1.02 2.12
N VAL A 128 -3.85 2.05 1.42
CA VAL A 128 -3.16 1.96 0.13
C VAL A 128 -1.65 1.89 0.33
N CYS A 129 -0.97 1.02 -0.41
CA CYS A 129 0.48 1.05 -0.54
C CYS A 129 0.86 1.55 -1.92
N VAL A 130 1.78 2.51 -1.98
CA VAL A 130 2.40 3.05 -3.19
C VAL A 130 3.88 2.73 -3.13
N LEU A 131 4.31 1.78 -3.96
CA LEU A 131 5.68 1.28 -3.96
C LEU A 131 6.65 2.25 -4.66
N PRO A 132 7.98 2.04 -4.57
CA PRO A 132 8.97 3.02 -4.99
C PRO A 132 8.82 3.52 -6.42
N ASN A 133 9.19 4.79 -6.65
CA ASN A 133 9.26 5.44 -7.96
C ASN A 133 7.95 5.47 -8.75
N THR A 134 6.81 5.32 -8.10
CA THR A 134 5.49 5.37 -8.73
C THR A 134 5.03 6.81 -8.87
N VAL A 135 4.47 7.16 -10.04
CA VAL A 135 3.92 8.47 -10.33
C VAL A 135 2.40 8.41 -10.44
N ILE A 136 1.72 9.15 -9.58
CA ILE A 136 0.27 9.32 -9.58
C ILE A 136 -0.03 10.77 -9.97
N HIS A 137 -0.59 10.95 -11.18
CA HIS A 137 -0.85 12.28 -11.73
C HIS A 137 -2.07 12.95 -11.10
N HIS A 138 -2.35 14.19 -11.59
CA HIS A 138 -3.42 15.05 -11.13
C HIS A 138 -4.81 14.40 -11.28
N ASP A 139 -5.71 14.70 -10.33
CA ASP A 139 -7.12 14.28 -10.36
C ASP A 139 -7.32 12.74 -10.37
N VAL A 140 -6.28 11.97 -10.04
CA VAL A 140 -6.37 10.52 -9.90
C VAL A 140 -7.05 10.15 -8.59
N THR A 141 -7.91 9.15 -8.61
CA THR A 141 -8.43 8.51 -7.40
C THR A 141 -7.95 7.08 -7.30
N VAL A 142 -7.45 6.68 -6.13
CA VAL A 142 -7.08 5.29 -5.82
C VAL A 142 -7.94 4.81 -4.66
N GLY A 143 -8.77 3.82 -4.91
CA GLY A 143 -9.67 3.22 -3.92
C GLY A 143 -8.92 2.50 -2.80
N SER A 144 -9.56 2.45 -1.64
CA SER A 144 -9.02 1.86 -0.41
C SER A 144 -8.55 0.41 -0.61
N PHE A 145 -7.58 -0.02 0.18
CA PHE A 145 -6.98 -1.35 0.19
C PHE A 145 -6.21 -1.74 -1.08
N SER A 146 -5.98 -0.83 -2.02
CA SER A 146 -5.25 -1.12 -3.25
C SER A 146 -3.73 -1.15 -3.03
N LEU A 147 -3.06 -1.98 -3.84
CA LEU A 147 -1.61 -2.08 -3.90
C LEU A 147 -1.15 -1.55 -5.27
N ILE A 148 -0.34 -0.50 -5.25
CA ILE A 148 0.26 0.10 -6.45
C ILE A 148 1.74 -0.28 -6.46
N GLY A 149 2.15 -1.06 -7.44
CA GLY A 149 3.50 -1.58 -7.61
C GLY A 149 4.55 -0.49 -7.81
N ALA A 150 5.81 -0.88 -7.88
CA ALA A 150 6.91 0.05 -8.13
C ALA A 150 6.96 0.48 -9.61
N ASN A 151 7.49 1.68 -9.88
CA ASN A 151 7.63 2.22 -11.25
C ASN A 151 6.31 2.22 -12.05
N VAL A 152 5.18 2.44 -11.39
CA VAL A 152 3.87 2.57 -12.03
C VAL A 152 3.65 4.03 -12.43
N ALA A 153 3.12 4.26 -13.65
CA ALA A 153 2.68 5.58 -14.07
C ALA A 153 1.16 5.59 -14.25
N ILE A 154 0.45 6.33 -13.40
CA ILE A 154 -1.00 6.51 -13.50
C ILE A 154 -1.25 7.93 -14.00
N ALA A 155 -1.69 8.05 -15.26
CA ALA A 155 -1.92 9.33 -15.90
C ALA A 155 -3.15 10.05 -15.32
N GLY A 156 -3.29 11.35 -15.63
CA GLY A 156 -4.31 12.21 -15.03
C GLY A 156 -5.74 11.71 -15.17
N SER A 157 -6.57 12.00 -14.17
CA SER A 157 -8.00 11.70 -14.12
C SER A 157 -8.36 10.21 -14.17
N VAL A 158 -7.42 9.31 -13.88
CA VAL A 158 -7.68 7.86 -13.77
C VAL A 158 -8.38 7.56 -12.44
N ARG A 159 -9.32 6.63 -12.48
CA ARG A 159 -10.02 6.10 -11.29
C ARG A 159 -9.66 4.64 -11.09
N ILE A 160 -8.92 4.33 -10.05
CA ILE A 160 -8.64 2.96 -9.59
C ILE A 160 -9.65 2.62 -8.49
N GLY A 161 -10.39 1.53 -8.66
CA GLY A 161 -11.34 1.04 -7.68
C GLY A 161 -10.68 0.50 -6.40
N GLU A 162 -11.49 0.04 -5.48
CA GLU A 162 -11.01 -0.52 -4.21
C GLU A 162 -10.37 -1.92 -4.40
N ASN A 163 -9.43 -2.22 -3.51
CA ASN A 163 -8.81 -3.54 -3.41
C ASN A 163 -8.21 -4.04 -4.73
N CYS A 164 -7.65 -3.13 -5.53
CA CYS A 164 -6.96 -3.45 -6.77
C CYS A 164 -5.49 -3.81 -6.52
N TYR A 165 -4.92 -4.59 -7.44
CA TYR A 165 -3.49 -4.80 -7.57
C TYR A 165 -3.00 -4.25 -8.91
N VAL A 166 -2.11 -3.27 -8.89
CA VAL A 166 -1.46 -2.71 -10.07
C VAL A 166 0.00 -3.15 -10.05
N GLY A 167 0.36 -4.06 -10.94
CA GLY A 167 1.70 -4.64 -11.01
C GLY A 167 2.78 -3.61 -11.36
N SER A 168 4.00 -3.84 -10.87
CA SER A 168 5.14 -2.96 -11.10
C SER A 168 5.40 -2.71 -12.60
N GLY A 169 5.82 -1.50 -12.95
CA GLY A 169 6.10 -1.11 -14.33
C GLY A 169 4.86 -0.87 -15.19
N THR A 170 3.67 -0.87 -14.62
CA THR A 170 2.41 -0.62 -15.34
C THR A 170 2.25 0.85 -15.70
N ASN A 171 1.75 1.11 -16.92
CA ASN A 171 1.33 2.44 -17.34
C ASN A 171 -0.19 2.45 -17.58
N VAL A 172 -0.90 3.41 -17.02
CA VAL A 172 -2.35 3.58 -17.19
C VAL A 172 -2.62 4.88 -17.92
N LYS A 173 -3.25 4.79 -19.10
CA LYS A 173 -3.64 5.94 -19.92
C LYS A 173 -4.62 6.83 -19.17
N ASN A 174 -4.56 8.14 -19.41
CA ASN A 174 -5.42 9.14 -18.77
C ASN A 174 -6.92 8.89 -18.95
N GLY A 175 -7.71 9.27 -17.94
CA GLY A 175 -9.17 9.27 -17.93
C GLY A 175 -9.83 7.90 -17.80
N LEU A 176 -9.05 6.82 -17.67
CA LEU A 176 -9.58 5.45 -17.58
C LEU A 176 -10.13 5.10 -16.20
N ALA A 177 -11.03 4.13 -16.19
CA ALA A 177 -11.53 3.47 -15.00
C ALA A 177 -10.99 2.04 -14.88
N VAL A 178 -10.45 1.72 -13.70
CA VAL A 178 -10.11 0.35 -13.29
C VAL A 178 -11.09 -0.06 -12.19
N GLY A 179 -11.92 -1.04 -12.48
CA GLY A 179 -12.95 -1.52 -11.56
C GLY A 179 -12.36 -2.15 -10.30
N ALA A 180 -13.15 -2.19 -9.23
CA ALA A 180 -12.72 -2.75 -7.96
C ALA A 180 -12.23 -4.21 -8.12
N ARG A 181 -11.31 -4.63 -7.25
CA ARG A 181 -10.75 -5.99 -7.22
C ARG A 181 -10.06 -6.44 -8.51
N ALA A 182 -9.78 -5.52 -9.44
CA ALA A 182 -9.02 -5.84 -10.65
C ALA A 182 -7.55 -6.10 -10.33
N LEU A 183 -6.93 -6.96 -11.14
CA LEU A 183 -5.50 -7.18 -11.16
C LEU A 183 -4.93 -6.75 -12.51
N ILE A 184 -3.96 -5.85 -12.48
CA ILE A 184 -3.16 -5.48 -13.64
C ILE A 184 -1.79 -6.13 -13.50
N GLY A 185 -1.44 -7.01 -14.43
CA GLY A 185 -0.15 -7.70 -14.44
C GLY A 185 1.01 -6.74 -14.61
N LEU A 186 2.18 -7.12 -14.12
CA LEU A 186 3.40 -6.29 -14.18
C LEU A 186 3.75 -5.91 -15.65
N GLY A 187 4.33 -4.72 -15.85
CA GLY A 187 4.78 -4.23 -17.15
C GLY A 187 3.66 -3.95 -18.15
N SER A 188 2.41 -3.84 -17.71
CA SER A 188 1.26 -3.66 -18.62
C SER A 188 1.08 -2.22 -19.08
N ASN A 189 0.58 -2.03 -20.31
CA ASN A 189 0.09 -0.75 -20.81
C ASN A 189 -1.44 -0.78 -20.94
N VAL A 190 -2.13 -0.16 -19.98
CA VAL A 190 -3.59 -0.11 -19.91
C VAL A 190 -4.09 1.05 -20.78
N THR A 191 -4.79 0.72 -21.87
CA THR A 191 -5.27 1.66 -22.88
C THR A 191 -6.79 1.74 -22.96
N ARG A 192 -7.52 0.94 -22.17
CA ARG A 192 -8.98 0.87 -22.09
C ARG A 192 -9.39 0.63 -20.63
N ASP A 193 -10.63 0.93 -20.31
CA ASP A 193 -11.21 0.61 -19.00
C ASP A 193 -11.06 -0.87 -18.67
N VAL A 194 -10.84 -1.15 -17.40
CA VAL A 194 -10.70 -2.51 -16.86
C VAL A 194 -11.92 -2.81 -16.02
N PRO A 195 -12.70 -3.86 -16.35
CA PRO A 195 -13.87 -4.24 -15.57
C PRO A 195 -13.52 -4.65 -14.14
N GLU A 196 -14.50 -4.59 -13.26
CA GLU A 196 -14.39 -5.08 -11.88
C GLU A 196 -14.00 -6.56 -11.86
N GLY A 197 -13.05 -6.91 -10.97
CA GLY A 197 -12.54 -8.26 -10.79
C GLY A 197 -11.74 -8.83 -11.97
N ALA A 198 -11.57 -8.06 -13.04
CA ALA A 198 -10.83 -8.55 -14.21
C ALA A 198 -9.33 -8.68 -13.93
N VAL A 199 -8.72 -9.65 -14.57
CA VAL A 199 -7.27 -9.82 -14.62
C VAL A 199 -6.82 -9.46 -16.03
N VAL A 200 -5.95 -8.43 -16.13
CA VAL A 200 -5.43 -7.94 -17.42
C VAL A 200 -3.92 -7.88 -17.42
N ALA A 201 -3.27 -8.16 -18.53
CA ALA A 201 -1.82 -8.00 -18.68
C ALA A 201 -1.40 -7.73 -20.12
N GLY A 202 -0.18 -7.24 -20.30
CA GLY A 202 0.48 -7.08 -21.59
C GLY A 202 0.48 -5.66 -22.16
N ASN A 203 1.01 -5.53 -23.38
CA ASN A 203 1.08 -4.27 -24.13
C ASN A 203 0.47 -4.44 -25.53
N PRO A 204 -0.72 -3.90 -25.81
CA PRO A 204 -1.65 -3.30 -24.84
C PRO A 204 -2.24 -4.36 -23.90
N ALA A 205 -2.62 -3.98 -22.70
CA ALA A 205 -3.22 -4.88 -21.71
C ALA A 205 -4.53 -5.50 -22.22
N ARG A 206 -4.67 -6.81 -22.03
CA ARG A 206 -5.84 -7.60 -22.43
C ARG A 206 -6.23 -8.53 -21.28
N PRO A 207 -7.51 -8.92 -21.20
CA PRO A 207 -7.94 -9.93 -20.26
C PRO A 207 -7.13 -11.22 -20.43
N ILE A 208 -6.69 -11.79 -19.33
CA ILE A 208 -6.05 -13.09 -19.26
C ILE A 208 -6.84 -13.98 -18.32
N ALA A 209 -6.82 -15.31 -18.57
CA ALA A 209 -7.42 -16.25 -17.63
C ALA A 209 -6.72 -16.16 -16.28
N ALA A 210 -7.48 -16.03 -15.21
CA ALA A 210 -6.94 -16.15 -13.87
C ALA A 210 -6.35 -17.56 -13.72
N ARG A 211 -5.04 -17.67 -13.52
CA ARG A 211 -4.44 -18.95 -13.13
C ARG A 211 -4.67 -19.09 -11.63
N HIS A 212 -5.47 -20.08 -11.29
CA HIS A 212 -5.70 -20.51 -9.92
C HIS A 212 -4.47 -21.18 -9.34
#